data_91a32a512d5a81540727b39155574813
#
_entry.id   91a32a512d5a81540727b39155574813
#
_cell.length_a   1.000
_cell.length_b   1.000
_cell.length_c   1.000
_cell.angle_alpha   90.00
_cell.angle_beta   90.00
_cell.angle_gamma   90.00
#
_symmetry.space_group_name_H-M   'P 1'
#
loop_
_entity.id
_entity.type
_entity.pdbx_description
1 polymer ?
#
loop_
_entity_poly.entity_id
_entity_poly.type
_entity_poly.pdbx_seq_one_letter_code
_entity_poly.pdbx_strand_id
1 'polypeptide(L)'
;MACLLTAFILITSLIIVHDSYTPLPLVDSWILWLQYIHHGNYWAFLFARQNEHRIVVTTLVYIIDRFVFHGRSLFPLVCSLLLQVATGVCLYKMTSQPGKASRLSRLLLGCAICSALSSAQQFDNLIMGFQIQFTMVYCASCGSLLALIRAAERWQEDRDPDLWFAVSCVSALVATYSSANGLLCWLVLLLFGLWLRLPVRCLFALLLDTILVSLFYMRGYPTEAGHSSSFEAIIQLSKSVVIRSATFVGSPFDIIRAILVPLGEPSDSGRVAFAGVCGAVGIGGFIWSAILLWRNRDRYTRGQAALIHIAGFVVLTAVLVGVGRANLPLVGALDSRYATHGFVFWVAISGFYWCALERRLAALSVHWGQIAFSAIVLSVILGLAMRQPYWLRFSKDYAGALSQIQAAVVSDVFDEPVWRWSYPPSGAKILGAADYLRQNHLSVFTEAWTTWVGRSVEGLFAVDPARSCTGSFDSAIPISSQIRPGWRVSGWAWDRLRQSGPGIVILIDPTRRIVGVVNNAIESGDVRRAFPEVRSSRVGWSGYVAGNLPNKLTAYLLESDGRSLCALGAR
;
A
#
# COMPACT_ATOMS: atom_id res chain seq x y z
N MET A 1 -19.89 -20.57 -0.30
CA MET A 1 -18.42 -20.70 -0.53
C MET A 1 -17.79 -19.36 -0.92
N ALA A 2 -18.26 -18.62 -1.94
CA ALA A 2 -17.69 -17.32 -2.32
C ALA A 2 -17.58 -16.34 -1.13
N CYS A 3 -18.65 -16.14 -0.36
CA CYS A 3 -18.62 -15.26 0.81
C CYS A 3 -17.59 -15.70 1.87
N LEU A 4 -17.42 -17.00 2.09
CA LEU A 4 -16.43 -17.52 3.05
C LEU A 4 -15.00 -17.25 2.59
N LEU A 5 -14.69 -17.48 1.31
CA LEU A 5 -13.39 -17.18 0.74
C LEU A 5 -13.11 -15.66 0.75
N THR A 6 -14.10 -14.84 0.41
CA THR A 6 -13.97 -13.38 0.49
C THR A 6 -13.75 -12.92 1.92
N ALA A 7 -14.49 -13.46 2.89
CA ALA A 7 -14.28 -13.17 4.32
C ALA A 7 -12.87 -13.59 4.78
N PHE A 8 -12.39 -14.75 4.35
CA PHE A 8 -11.02 -15.20 4.62
C PHE A 8 -9.98 -14.20 4.07
N ILE A 9 -10.13 -13.73 2.82
CA ILE A 9 -9.24 -12.73 2.23
C ILE A 9 -9.28 -11.43 3.03
N LEU A 10 -10.47 -10.94 3.37
CA LEU A 10 -10.63 -9.71 4.16
C LEU A 10 -9.98 -9.81 5.53
N ILE A 11 -10.29 -10.88 6.28
CA ILE A 11 -9.76 -11.08 7.64
C ILE A 11 -8.23 -11.18 7.60
N THR A 12 -7.67 -11.97 6.69
CA THR A 12 -6.22 -12.12 6.57
C THR A 12 -5.55 -10.82 6.16
N SER A 13 -6.15 -10.02 5.28
CA SER A 13 -5.61 -8.71 4.90
C SER A 13 -5.68 -7.71 6.05
N LEU A 14 -6.73 -7.73 6.88
CA LEU A 14 -6.81 -6.91 8.09
C LEU A 14 -5.76 -7.32 9.14
N ILE A 15 -5.51 -8.62 9.28
CA ILE A 15 -4.42 -9.12 10.14
C ILE A 15 -3.06 -8.61 9.63
N ILE A 16 -2.81 -8.67 8.32
CA ILE A 16 -1.59 -8.14 7.70
C ILE A 16 -1.42 -6.65 7.98
N VAL A 17 -2.49 -5.86 7.81
CA VAL A 17 -2.48 -4.42 8.13
C VAL A 17 -2.15 -4.18 9.60
N HIS A 18 -2.80 -4.90 10.50
CA HIS A 18 -2.57 -4.79 11.94
C HIS A 18 -1.13 -5.15 12.32
N ASP A 19 -0.63 -6.30 11.85
CA ASP A 19 0.70 -6.80 12.21
C ASP A 19 1.84 -5.97 11.61
N SER A 20 1.61 -5.36 10.44
CA SER A 20 2.60 -4.54 9.72
C SER A 20 2.47 -3.04 10.00
N TYR A 21 1.49 -2.62 10.81
CA TYR A 21 1.36 -1.20 11.15
C TYR A 21 2.55 -0.72 11.97
N THR A 22 3.08 0.42 11.60
CA THR A 22 4.08 1.16 12.37
C THR A 22 3.75 2.65 12.35
N PRO A 23 3.89 3.37 13.48
CA PRO A 23 3.78 4.81 13.47
C PRO A 23 4.96 5.51 12.78
N LEU A 24 6.09 4.80 12.51
CA LEU A 24 7.20 5.36 11.77
C LEU A 24 6.83 5.64 10.30
N PRO A 25 7.34 6.74 9.72
CA PRO A 25 7.27 6.92 8.28
C PRO A 25 7.98 5.79 7.55
N LEU A 26 7.45 5.38 6.40
CA LEU A 26 8.04 4.36 5.54
C LEU A 26 8.29 4.93 4.14
N VAL A 27 9.42 4.58 3.56
CA VAL A 27 9.82 4.91 2.19
C VAL A 27 9.61 6.41 1.88
N ASP A 28 8.73 6.73 0.96
CA ASP A 28 8.49 8.12 0.51
C ASP A 28 7.79 9.00 1.56
N SER A 29 7.19 8.41 2.61
CA SER A 29 6.67 9.19 3.74
C SER A 29 7.77 9.99 4.46
N TRP A 30 9.01 9.48 4.50
CA TRP A 30 10.15 10.23 5.04
C TRP A 30 10.47 11.48 4.22
N ILE A 31 10.31 11.40 2.90
CA ILE A 31 10.55 12.55 2.01
C ILE A 31 9.53 13.65 2.28
N LEU A 32 8.27 13.32 2.58
CA LEU A 32 7.29 14.32 2.99
C LEU A 32 7.74 15.08 4.24
N TRP A 33 8.28 14.38 5.24
CA TRP A 33 8.80 15.03 6.44
C TRP A 33 10.00 15.93 6.14
N LEU A 34 10.95 15.47 5.30
CA LEU A 34 12.10 16.28 4.89
C LEU A 34 11.66 17.53 4.13
N GLN A 35 10.71 17.41 3.22
CA GLN A 35 10.15 18.55 2.48
C GLN A 35 9.41 19.51 3.41
N TYR A 36 8.63 18.99 4.36
CA TYR A 36 7.95 19.83 5.35
C TYR A 36 8.96 20.66 6.16
N ILE A 37 10.03 20.04 6.64
CA ILE A 37 11.10 20.72 7.40
C ILE A 37 11.80 21.77 6.53
N HIS A 38 12.09 21.41 5.25
CA HIS A 38 12.81 22.29 4.33
C HIS A 38 12.02 23.55 3.96
N HIS A 39 10.74 23.42 3.68
CA HIS A 39 9.94 24.55 3.20
C HIS A 39 9.50 25.52 4.31
N GLY A 40 9.35 25.08 5.56
CA GLY A 40 8.95 25.90 6.70
C GLY A 40 7.59 26.62 6.56
N ASN A 41 6.93 26.46 5.41
CA ASN A 41 5.66 27.11 5.05
C ASN A 41 4.71 26.06 4.46
N TYR A 42 3.49 25.99 5.00
CA TYR A 42 2.48 24.99 4.58
C TYR A 42 2.08 25.12 3.11
N TRP A 43 1.97 26.33 2.57
CA TRP A 43 1.61 26.52 1.17
C TRP A 43 2.71 26.03 0.23
N ALA A 44 3.97 26.37 0.53
CA ALA A 44 5.10 25.89 -0.25
C ALA A 44 5.20 24.37 -0.17
N PHE A 45 5.02 23.78 1.01
CA PHE A 45 5.01 22.34 1.22
C PHE A 45 3.85 21.65 0.48
N LEU A 46 2.62 22.22 0.55
CA LEU A 46 1.43 21.66 -0.08
C LEU A 46 1.60 21.50 -1.60
N PHE A 47 2.22 22.49 -2.25
CA PHE A 47 2.44 22.51 -3.68
C PHE A 47 3.84 22.03 -4.10
N ALA A 48 4.67 21.61 -3.14
CA ALA A 48 5.97 21.02 -3.42
C ALA A 48 5.83 19.77 -4.29
N ARG A 49 6.84 19.55 -5.12
CA ARG A 49 6.92 18.33 -5.92
C ARG A 49 7.58 17.23 -5.12
N GLN A 50 7.01 16.05 -5.21
CA GLN A 50 7.62 14.84 -4.69
C GLN A 50 7.98 13.94 -5.87
N ASN A 51 9.27 13.80 -6.12
CA ASN A 51 9.78 13.21 -7.35
C ASN A 51 9.15 13.92 -8.57
N GLU A 52 8.49 13.16 -9.45
CA GLU A 52 7.79 13.69 -10.62
C GLU A 52 6.32 14.08 -10.33
N HIS A 53 5.87 14.07 -9.08
CA HIS A 53 4.45 14.23 -8.75
C HIS A 53 4.17 15.51 -7.96
N ARG A 54 3.00 16.13 -8.22
CA ARG A 54 2.37 17.13 -7.34
C ARG A 54 1.23 16.48 -6.61
N ILE A 55 1.48 16.01 -5.39
CA ILE A 55 0.53 15.20 -4.60
C ILE A 55 -0.18 16.04 -3.54
N VAL A 56 -0.73 17.18 -3.96
CA VAL A 56 -1.37 18.17 -3.07
C VAL A 56 -2.39 17.53 -2.12
N VAL A 57 -3.27 16.66 -2.65
CA VAL A 57 -4.33 16.03 -1.83
C VAL A 57 -3.72 15.04 -0.83
N THR A 58 -2.74 14.24 -1.25
CA THR A 58 -2.00 13.35 -0.35
C THR A 58 -1.28 14.14 0.73
N THR A 59 -0.59 15.22 0.37
CA THR A 59 0.09 16.11 1.31
C THR A 59 -0.88 16.71 2.32
N LEU A 60 -2.09 17.12 1.88
CA LEU A 60 -3.14 17.63 2.78
C LEU A 60 -3.55 16.58 3.82
N VAL A 61 -3.73 15.32 3.40
CA VAL A 61 -4.04 14.22 4.33
C VAL A 61 -2.93 14.03 5.36
N TYR A 62 -1.66 14.15 4.97
CA TYR A 62 -0.52 14.09 5.90
C TYR A 62 -0.44 15.30 6.84
N ILE A 63 -0.83 16.50 6.38
CA ILE A 63 -0.96 17.67 7.24
C ILE A 63 -2.01 17.42 8.32
N ILE A 64 -3.16 16.86 7.95
CA ILE A 64 -4.22 16.49 8.91
C ILE A 64 -3.70 15.43 9.89
N ASP A 65 -3.02 14.38 9.39
CA ASP A 65 -2.43 13.34 10.25
C ASP A 65 -1.45 13.92 11.27
N ARG A 66 -0.61 14.85 10.85
CA ARG A 66 0.34 15.54 11.74
C ARG A 66 -0.35 16.28 12.88
N PHE A 67 -1.39 17.06 12.59
CA PHE A 67 -2.04 17.91 13.60
C PHE A 67 -3.01 17.15 14.50
N VAL A 68 -3.74 16.19 13.94
CA VAL A 68 -4.83 15.49 14.65
C VAL A 68 -4.35 14.17 15.23
N PHE A 69 -3.47 13.46 14.50
CA PHE A 69 -3.01 12.11 14.84
C PHE A 69 -1.50 12.05 15.14
N HIS A 70 -0.88 13.21 15.36
CA HIS A 70 0.55 13.35 15.72
C HIS A 70 1.51 12.68 14.73
N GLY A 71 1.16 12.62 13.44
CA GLY A 71 2.02 12.06 12.40
C GLY A 71 2.25 10.56 12.48
N ARG A 72 1.29 9.81 13.03
CA ARG A 72 1.38 8.35 13.22
C ARG A 72 1.10 7.54 11.95
N SER A 73 0.85 8.20 10.82
CA SER A 73 0.47 7.57 9.54
C SER A 73 -0.79 6.70 9.60
N LEU A 74 -1.55 6.76 10.69
CA LEU A 74 -2.78 5.99 10.88
C LEU A 74 -3.92 6.56 10.03
N PHE A 75 -4.08 7.88 10.03
CA PHE A 75 -5.16 8.54 9.29
C PHE A 75 -5.04 8.33 7.76
N PRO A 76 -3.87 8.54 7.12
CA PRO A 76 -3.69 8.21 5.71
C PRO A 76 -3.97 6.74 5.40
N LEU A 77 -3.57 5.82 6.28
CA LEU A 77 -3.79 4.39 6.12
C LEU A 77 -5.30 4.05 6.13
N VAL A 78 -6.04 4.54 7.12
CA VAL A 78 -7.50 4.33 7.22
C VAL A 78 -8.21 4.95 6.01
N CYS A 79 -7.85 6.17 5.63
CA CYS A 79 -8.39 6.81 4.43
C CYS A 79 -8.12 5.97 3.17
N SER A 80 -6.92 5.42 3.01
CA SER A 80 -6.56 4.55 1.88
C SER A 80 -7.48 3.33 1.79
N LEU A 81 -7.71 2.64 2.92
CA LEU A 81 -8.61 1.48 2.97
C LEU A 81 -10.07 1.84 2.63
N LEU A 82 -10.56 2.97 3.14
CA LEU A 82 -11.91 3.46 2.83
C LEU A 82 -12.05 3.83 1.34
N LEU A 83 -11.05 4.47 0.75
CA LEU A 83 -11.02 4.79 -0.68
C LEU A 83 -10.98 3.53 -1.56
N GLN A 84 -10.30 2.48 -1.11
CA GLN A 84 -10.30 1.18 -1.77
C GLN A 84 -11.73 0.57 -1.80
N VAL A 85 -12.43 0.61 -0.68
CA VAL A 85 -13.83 0.17 -0.59
C VAL A 85 -14.73 1.03 -1.51
N ALA A 86 -14.56 2.35 -1.48
CA ALA A 86 -15.32 3.27 -2.35
C ALA A 86 -15.07 2.99 -3.84
N THR A 87 -13.82 2.71 -4.23
CA THR A 87 -13.48 2.27 -5.60
C THR A 87 -14.24 0.99 -5.97
N GLY A 88 -14.27 0.01 -5.07
CA GLY A 88 -15.03 -1.23 -5.26
C GLY A 88 -16.54 -0.98 -5.46
N VAL A 89 -17.13 -0.09 -4.67
CA VAL A 89 -18.54 0.32 -4.81
C VAL A 89 -18.78 1.00 -6.16
N CYS A 90 -17.87 1.86 -6.61
CA CYS A 90 -17.99 2.50 -7.93
C CYS A 90 -17.93 1.46 -9.06
N LEU A 91 -16.97 0.54 -9.05
CA LEU A 91 -16.86 -0.54 -10.04
C LEU A 91 -18.08 -1.48 -10.01
N TYR A 92 -18.58 -1.81 -8.82
CA TYR A 92 -19.81 -2.57 -8.68
C TYR A 92 -21.00 -1.87 -9.32
N LYS A 93 -21.19 -0.58 -9.07
CA LYS A 93 -22.28 0.22 -9.68
C LYS A 93 -22.16 0.31 -11.19
N MET A 94 -20.94 0.43 -11.75
CA MET A 94 -20.72 0.43 -13.20
C MET A 94 -21.07 -0.92 -13.84
N THR A 95 -20.81 -2.04 -13.14
CA THR A 95 -21.05 -3.39 -13.65
C THR A 95 -22.49 -3.82 -13.46
N SER A 96 -23.07 -3.55 -12.29
CA SER A 96 -24.41 -4.01 -11.94
C SER A 96 -25.50 -3.17 -12.60
N GLN A 97 -26.26 -3.80 -13.50
CA GLN A 97 -27.41 -3.17 -14.13
C GLN A 97 -28.69 -3.57 -13.41
N PRO A 98 -29.55 -2.62 -12.97
CA PRO A 98 -30.82 -2.95 -12.38
C PRO A 98 -31.68 -3.81 -13.34
N GLY A 99 -32.21 -4.92 -12.83
CA GLY A 99 -33.14 -5.79 -13.58
C GLY A 99 -32.52 -6.77 -14.57
N LYS A 100 -31.19 -6.73 -14.82
CA LYS A 100 -30.55 -7.61 -15.82
C LYS A 100 -29.72 -8.77 -15.25
N ALA A 101 -29.33 -8.69 -13.99
CA ALA A 101 -28.51 -9.71 -13.32
C ALA A 101 -29.29 -10.42 -12.21
N SER A 102 -29.07 -11.73 -12.06
CA SER A 102 -29.64 -12.53 -10.97
C SER A 102 -29.10 -12.08 -9.60
N ARG A 103 -29.82 -12.43 -8.51
CA ARG A 103 -29.32 -12.15 -7.15
C ARG A 103 -27.97 -12.83 -6.89
N LEU A 104 -27.82 -14.07 -7.36
CA LEU A 104 -26.57 -14.81 -7.25
C LEU A 104 -25.43 -14.12 -7.99
N SER A 105 -25.66 -13.70 -9.24
CA SER A 105 -24.67 -12.97 -10.05
C SER A 105 -24.19 -11.70 -9.37
N ARG A 106 -25.10 -10.91 -8.79
CA ARG A 106 -24.76 -9.69 -8.03
C ARG A 106 -23.92 -9.97 -6.79
N LEU A 107 -24.26 -11.04 -6.05
CA LEU A 107 -23.50 -11.48 -4.89
C LEU A 107 -22.08 -11.91 -5.30
N LEU A 108 -21.95 -12.74 -6.33
CA LEU A 108 -20.67 -13.21 -6.86
C LEU A 108 -19.82 -12.05 -7.37
N LEU A 109 -20.42 -11.07 -8.03
CA LEU A 109 -19.74 -9.85 -8.46
C LEU A 109 -19.17 -9.08 -7.26
N GLY A 110 -19.99 -8.86 -6.22
CA GLY A 110 -19.54 -8.20 -4.99
C GLY A 110 -18.39 -8.95 -4.33
N CYS A 111 -18.48 -10.27 -4.23
CA CYS A 111 -17.41 -11.12 -3.70
C CYS A 111 -16.12 -11.02 -4.53
N ALA A 112 -16.22 -11.05 -5.86
CA ALA A 112 -15.05 -10.98 -6.75
C ALA A 112 -14.34 -9.62 -6.65
N ILE A 113 -15.10 -8.52 -6.71
CA ILE A 113 -14.54 -7.16 -6.57
C ILE A 113 -13.90 -6.98 -5.20
N CYS A 114 -14.59 -7.37 -4.12
CA CYS A 114 -14.08 -7.27 -2.76
C CYS A 114 -12.80 -8.10 -2.60
N SER A 115 -12.78 -9.35 -3.07
CA SER A 115 -11.60 -10.22 -3.01
C SER A 115 -10.41 -9.64 -3.79
N ALA A 116 -10.63 -9.11 -4.98
CA ALA A 116 -9.59 -8.52 -5.80
C ALA A 116 -8.98 -7.27 -5.13
N LEU A 117 -9.83 -6.33 -4.71
CA LEU A 117 -9.37 -5.08 -4.11
C LEU A 117 -8.85 -5.23 -2.68
N SER A 118 -9.18 -6.31 -1.98
CA SER A 118 -8.64 -6.60 -0.64
C SER A 118 -7.50 -7.61 -0.63
N SER A 119 -7.05 -8.09 -1.79
CA SER A 119 -5.98 -9.07 -1.88
C SER A 119 -4.67 -8.54 -1.28
N ALA A 120 -4.04 -9.33 -0.41
CA ALA A 120 -2.75 -8.99 0.20
C ALA A 120 -1.59 -8.88 -0.80
N GLN A 121 -1.78 -9.24 -2.06
CA GLN A 121 -0.81 -8.96 -3.12
C GLN A 121 -0.56 -7.45 -3.31
N GLN A 122 -1.45 -6.60 -2.80
CA GLN A 122 -1.30 -5.14 -2.73
C GLN A 122 -0.61 -4.71 -1.42
N PHE A 123 0.32 -5.49 -0.91
CA PHE A 123 0.90 -5.35 0.42
C PHE A 123 1.29 -3.90 0.75
N ASP A 124 2.08 -3.25 -0.10
CA ASP A 124 2.51 -1.86 0.14
C ASP A 124 1.31 -0.89 0.25
N ASN A 125 0.28 -1.08 -0.59
CA ASN A 125 -0.90 -0.22 -0.58
C ASN A 125 -1.82 -0.46 0.63
N LEU A 126 -1.70 -1.63 1.26
CA LEU A 126 -2.45 -1.97 2.46
C LEU A 126 -1.78 -1.47 3.74
N ILE A 127 -0.44 -1.37 3.78
CA ILE A 127 0.30 -1.07 5.02
C ILE A 127 0.94 0.31 5.07
N MET A 128 1.16 0.96 3.91
CA MET A 128 1.83 2.26 3.83
C MET A 128 0.81 3.37 3.59
N GLY A 129 0.64 4.27 4.56
CA GLY A 129 -0.26 5.42 4.41
C GLY A 129 0.06 6.30 3.20
N PHE A 130 1.33 6.38 2.76
CA PHE A 130 1.73 7.14 1.58
C PHE A 130 1.08 6.63 0.29
N GLN A 131 0.74 5.37 0.22
CA GLN A 131 0.10 4.76 -0.96
C GLN A 131 -1.37 5.19 -1.16
N ILE A 132 -1.91 6.01 -0.25
CA ILE A 132 -3.22 6.66 -0.42
C ILE A 132 -3.32 7.39 -1.77
N GLN A 133 -2.22 7.88 -2.33
CA GLN A 133 -2.19 8.48 -3.66
C GLN A 133 -2.78 7.57 -4.75
N PHE A 134 -2.52 6.26 -4.69
CA PHE A 134 -3.00 5.31 -5.69
C PHE A 134 -4.48 4.93 -5.46
N THR A 135 -4.90 4.75 -4.22
CA THR A 135 -6.31 4.46 -3.93
C THR A 135 -7.20 5.67 -4.21
N MET A 136 -6.70 6.88 -3.94
CA MET A 136 -7.40 8.13 -4.17
C MET A 136 -7.56 8.43 -5.67
N VAL A 137 -6.52 8.23 -6.49
CA VAL A 137 -6.62 8.46 -7.93
C VAL A 137 -7.67 7.56 -8.57
N TYR A 138 -7.78 6.29 -8.15
CA TYR A 138 -8.80 5.38 -8.68
C TYR A 138 -10.20 5.69 -8.17
N CYS A 139 -10.34 5.99 -6.88
CA CYS A 139 -11.64 6.38 -6.32
C CYS A 139 -12.17 7.65 -7.00
N ALA A 140 -11.31 8.65 -7.14
CA ALA A 140 -11.66 9.91 -7.78
C ALA A 140 -11.97 9.76 -9.27
N SER A 141 -11.18 8.98 -10.03
CA SER A 141 -11.43 8.71 -11.45
C SER A 141 -12.73 7.92 -11.67
N CYS A 142 -13.00 6.91 -10.85
CA CYS A 142 -14.27 6.18 -10.92
C CYS A 142 -15.46 7.08 -10.54
N GLY A 143 -15.29 7.90 -9.49
CA GLY A 143 -16.30 8.88 -9.07
C GLY A 143 -16.60 9.91 -10.17
N SER A 144 -15.56 10.40 -10.84
CA SER A 144 -15.66 11.33 -11.96
C SER A 144 -16.47 10.75 -13.13
N LEU A 145 -16.20 9.50 -13.54
CA LEU A 145 -16.96 8.82 -14.59
C LEU A 145 -18.44 8.60 -14.19
N LEU A 146 -18.71 8.20 -12.94
CA LEU A 146 -20.08 8.04 -12.45
C LEU A 146 -20.84 9.37 -12.41
N ALA A 147 -20.19 10.44 -11.99
CA ALA A 147 -20.77 11.78 -12.00
C ALA A 147 -21.07 12.24 -13.43
N LEU A 148 -20.17 11.96 -14.39
CA LEU A 148 -20.41 12.29 -15.80
C LEU A 148 -21.57 11.48 -16.42
N ILE A 149 -21.75 10.22 -16.01
CA ILE A 149 -22.97 9.44 -16.35
C ILE A 149 -24.22 10.16 -15.86
N ARG A 150 -24.22 10.63 -14.62
CA ARG A 150 -25.36 11.35 -14.04
C ARG A 150 -25.64 12.68 -14.74
N ALA A 151 -24.59 13.42 -15.09
CA ALA A 151 -24.73 14.63 -15.90
C ALA A 151 -25.38 14.34 -17.25
N ALA A 152 -24.93 13.28 -17.94
CA ALA A 152 -25.51 12.86 -19.23
C ALA A 152 -26.97 12.38 -19.12
N GLU A 153 -27.35 11.72 -18.02
CA GLU A 153 -28.73 11.31 -17.73
C GLU A 153 -29.63 12.53 -17.57
N ARG A 154 -29.23 13.48 -16.72
CA ARG A 154 -29.99 14.72 -16.49
C ARG A 154 -30.14 15.54 -17.77
N TRP A 155 -29.08 15.65 -18.57
CA TRP A 155 -29.13 16.31 -19.87
C TRP A 155 -30.17 15.69 -20.83
N GLN A 156 -30.25 14.35 -20.85
CA GLN A 156 -31.22 13.65 -21.72
C GLN A 156 -32.64 13.72 -21.19
N GLU A 157 -32.83 14.05 -19.91
CA GLU A 157 -34.13 14.24 -19.26
C GLU A 157 -34.54 15.73 -19.24
N ASP A 158 -33.88 16.60 -20.00
CA ASP A 158 -34.07 18.06 -20.00
C ASP A 158 -33.94 18.72 -18.62
N ARG A 159 -33.10 18.12 -17.76
CA ARG A 159 -32.78 18.64 -16.43
C ARG A 159 -31.37 19.24 -16.43
N ASP A 160 -31.12 20.17 -15.50
CA ASP A 160 -29.81 20.79 -15.34
C ASP A 160 -28.71 19.76 -14.98
N PRO A 161 -27.67 19.57 -15.83
CA PRO A 161 -26.55 18.66 -15.60
C PRO A 161 -25.40 19.28 -14.80
N ASP A 162 -25.39 20.61 -14.60
CA ASP A 162 -24.19 21.38 -14.26
C ASP A 162 -23.59 20.95 -12.92
N LEU A 163 -24.43 20.65 -11.91
CA LEU A 163 -23.93 20.12 -10.63
C LEU A 163 -23.11 18.82 -10.78
N TRP A 164 -23.64 17.85 -11.53
CA TRP A 164 -22.97 16.55 -11.69
C TRP A 164 -21.76 16.66 -12.62
N PHE A 165 -21.81 17.57 -13.58
CA PHE A 165 -20.67 17.93 -14.41
C PHE A 165 -19.54 18.54 -13.55
N ALA A 166 -19.88 19.51 -12.70
CA ALA A 166 -18.92 20.11 -11.77
C ALA A 166 -18.33 19.07 -10.80
N VAL A 167 -19.16 18.15 -10.25
CA VAL A 167 -18.69 17.04 -9.40
C VAL A 167 -17.70 16.16 -10.16
N SER A 168 -17.95 15.89 -11.45
CA SER A 168 -17.02 15.13 -12.30
C SER A 168 -15.68 15.84 -12.44
N CYS A 169 -15.67 17.15 -12.73
CA CYS A 169 -14.45 17.95 -12.89
C CYS A 169 -13.68 18.07 -11.55
N VAL A 170 -14.35 18.31 -10.43
CA VAL A 170 -13.72 18.36 -9.09
C VAL A 170 -13.09 17.00 -8.76
N SER A 171 -13.78 15.90 -9.04
CA SER A 171 -13.22 14.56 -8.83
C SER A 171 -11.98 14.32 -9.71
N ALA A 172 -11.97 14.80 -10.95
CA ALA A 172 -10.80 14.73 -11.83
C ALA A 172 -9.62 15.59 -11.31
N LEU A 173 -9.90 16.77 -10.73
CA LEU A 173 -8.88 17.58 -10.04
C LEU A 173 -8.29 16.83 -8.84
N VAL A 174 -9.13 16.19 -8.02
CA VAL A 174 -8.67 15.35 -6.91
C VAL A 174 -7.77 14.22 -7.42
N ALA A 175 -8.15 13.54 -8.52
CA ALA A 175 -7.30 12.52 -9.14
C ALA A 175 -5.95 13.09 -9.58
N THR A 176 -5.94 14.25 -10.26
CA THR A 176 -4.74 14.92 -10.77
C THR A 176 -3.76 15.28 -9.66
N TYR A 177 -4.26 15.85 -8.58
CA TYR A 177 -3.43 16.30 -7.45
C TYR A 177 -3.23 15.23 -6.37
N SER A 178 -3.64 13.99 -6.65
CA SER A 178 -3.28 12.81 -5.83
C SER A 178 -2.09 12.06 -6.40
N SER A 179 -1.97 11.95 -7.74
CA SER A 179 -0.85 11.29 -8.43
C SER A 179 -0.77 11.77 -9.87
N ALA A 180 0.44 11.82 -10.46
CA ALA A 180 0.68 12.35 -11.82
C ALA A 180 -0.17 11.69 -12.91
N ASN A 181 -0.44 10.38 -12.78
CA ASN A 181 -1.32 9.69 -13.73
C ASN A 181 -2.77 10.18 -13.68
N GLY A 182 -3.18 10.90 -12.63
CA GLY A 182 -4.49 11.56 -12.55
C GLY A 182 -4.73 12.59 -13.67
N LEU A 183 -3.67 13.16 -14.28
CA LEU A 183 -3.80 13.98 -15.49
C LEU A 183 -4.50 13.24 -16.64
N LEU A 184 -4.29 11.93 -16.75
CA LEU A 184 -4.94 11.10 -17.77
C LEU A 184 -6.47 11.02 -17.59
N CYS A 185 -6.97 11.32 -16.38
CA CYS A 185 -8.40 11.33 -16.11
C CYS A 185 -9.15 12.30 -17.01
N TRP A 186 -8.56 13.47 -17.31
CA TRP A 186 -9.15 14.49 -18.17
C TRP A 186 -9.31 14.01 -19.61
N LEU A 187 -8.28 13.36 -20.16
CA LEU A 187 -8.36 12.74 -21.50
C LEU A 187 -9.44 11.64 -21.52
N VAL A 188 -9.49 10.83 -20.48
CA VAL A 188 -10.50 9.76 -20.35
C VAL A 188 -11.91 10.34 -20.26
N LEU A 189 -12.11 11.44 -19.52
CA LEU A 189 -13.40 12.13 -19.43
C LEU A 189 -13.82 12.75 -20.76
N LEU A 190 -12.88 13.34 -21.51
CA LEU A 190 -13.15 13.90 -22.83
C LEU A 190 -13.63 12.79 -23.79
N LEU A 191 -12.91 11.66 -23.85
CA LEU A 191 -13.28 10.51 -24.68
C LEU A 191 -14.63 9.92 -24.24
N PHE A 192 -14.86 9.81 -22.93
CA PHE A 192 -16.12 9.33 -22.40
C PHE A 192 -17.27 10.30 -22.65
N GLY A 193 -17.05 11.61 -22.53
CA GLY A 193 -18.00 12.66 -22.87
C GLY A 193 -18.42 12.62 -24.34
N LEU A 194 -17.46 12.41 -25.25
CA LEU A 194 -17.72 12.17 -26.68
C LEU A 194 -18.58 10.91 -26.86
N TRP A 195 -18.25 9.84 -26.16
CA TRP A 195 -19.05 8.62 -26.20
C TRP A 195 -20.46 8.84 -25.64
N LEU A 196 -20.64 9.60 -24.56
CA LEU A 196 -21.94 9.95 -23.97
C LEU A 196 -22.74 10.94 -24.82
N ARG A 197 -22.16 11.55 -25.86
CA ARG A 197 -22.75 12.64 -26.67
C ARG A 197 -23.14 13.84 -25.81
N LEU A 198 -22.24 14.24 -24.92
CA LEU A 198 -22.47 15.44 -24.13
C LEU A 198 -22.59 16.68 -25.05
N PRO A 199 -23.30 17.73 -24.58
CA PRO A 199 -23.39 18.97 -25.35
C PRO A 199 -22.00 19.56 -25.58
N VAL A 200 -21.83 20.26 -26.74
CA VAL A 200 -20.56 20.83 -27.18
C VAL A 200 -19.95 21.73 -26.10
N ARG A 201 -20.76 22.47 -25.34
CA ARG A 201 -20.30 23.31 -24.23
C ARG A 201 -19.54 22.50 -23.17
N CYS A 202 -20.04 21.31 -22.79
CA CYS A 202 -19.38 20.44 -21.83
C CYS A 202 -18.09 19.83 -22.39
N LEU A 203 -18.10 19.42 -23.65
CA LEU A 203 -16.89 18.91 -24.31
C LEU A 203 -15.80 19.98 -24.44
N PHE A 204 -16.20 21.22 -24.78
CA PHE A 204 -15.29 22.36 -24.81
C PHE A 204 -14.73 22.67 -23.42
N ALA A 205 -15.57 22.66 -22.38
CA ALA A 205 -15.12 22.84 -21.01
C ALA A 205 -14.12 21.76 -20.59
N LEU A 206 -14.40 20.45 -20.86
CA LEU A 206 -13.46 19.37 -20.58
C LEU A 206 -12.13 19.52 -21.31
N LEU A 207 -12.16 19.96 -22.59
CA LEU A 207 -10.94 20.22 -23.35
C LEU A 207 -10.15 21.39 -22.77
N LEU A 208 -10.82 22.48 -22.42
CA LEU A 208 -10.20 23.64 -21.80
C LEU A 208 -9.59 23.28 -20.45
N ASP A 209 -10.34 22.58 -19.59
CA ASP A 209 -9.85 22.10 -18.30
C ASP A 209 -8.65 21.18 -18.48
N THR A 210 -8.67 20.27 -19.46
CA THR A 210 -7.52 19.40 -19.77
C THR A 210 -6.27 20.22 -20.07
N ILE A 211 -6.39 21.28 -20.89
CA ILE A 211 -5.27 22.15 -21.25
C ILE A 211 -4.80 22.94 -20.03
N LEU A 212 -5.72 23.63 -19.35
CA LEU A 212 -5.39 24.50 -18.19
C LEU A 212 -4.75 23.70 -17.05
N VAL A 213 -5.36 22.58 -16.67
CA VAL A 213 -4.86 21.74 -15.59
C VAL A 213 -3.48 21.18 -15.94
N SER A 214 -3.28 20.74 -17.20
CA SER A 214 -1.96 20.26 -17.65
C SER A 214 -0.90 21.36 -17.60
N LEU A 215 -1.22 22.58 -18.04
CA LEU A 215 -0.30 23.72 -17.99
C LEU A 215 0.06 24.09 -16.54
N PHE A 216 -0.93 24.16 -15.64
CA PHE A 216 -0.68 24.44 -14.21
C PHE A 216 0.11 23.32 -13.54
N TYR A 217 -0.19 22.05 -13.84
CA TYR A 217 0.53 20.91 -13.27
C TYR A 217 1.99 20.90 -13.70
N MET A 218 2.27 21.17 -14.98
CA MET A 218 3.62 21.16 -15.55
C MET A 218 4.43 22.44 -15.26
N ARG A 219 3.81 23.49 -14.73
CA ARG A 219 4.52 24.75 -14.43
C ARG A 219 5.70 24.50 -13.48
N GLY A 220 6.91 24.93 -13.89
CA GLY A 220 8.13 24.75 -13.10
C GLY A 220 8.61 23.29 -13.04
N TYR A 221 8.19 22.43 -13.95
CA TYR A 221 8.84 21.12 -14.14
C TYR A 221 10.27 21.36 -14.64
N PRO A 222 11.30 20.67 -14.07
CA PRO A 222 12.65 20.85 -14.55
C PRO A 222 12.74 20.34 -15.99
N THR A 223 13.33 21.17 -16.85
CA THR A 223 13.70 20.81 -18.21
C THR A 223 15.05 20.09 -18.26
N GLU A 224 15.74 19.94 -17.13
CA GLU A 224 17.06 19.30 -17.03
C GLU A 224 16.93 17.79 -16.94
N ALA A 225 17.28 17.12 -17.98
CA ALA A 225 18.54 16.52 -18.36
C ALA A 225 19.18 15.60 -17.30
N GLY A 226 18.48 14.55 -16.97
CA GLY A 226 18.98 13.34 -16.28
C GLY A 226 18.15 12.14 -16.71
N HIS A 227 16.99 12.39 -17.27
CA HIS A 227 16.23 11.41 -18.03
C HIS A 227 16.40 11.75 -19.50
N SER A 228 16.92 10.78 -20.30
CA SER A 228 16.80 10.84 -21.76
C SER A 228 15.43 11.43 -22.11
N SER A 229 15.37 12.36 -23.07
CA SER A 229 14.08 12.97 -23.41
C SER A 229 13.05 11.86 -23.54
N SER A 230 11.85 12.04 -23.01
CA SER A 230 10.82 10.99 -23.02
C SER A 230 10.60 10.40 -24.41
N PHE A 231 10.87 11.20 -25.44
CA PHE A 231 10.79 10.80 -26.84
C PHE A 231 11.94 9.85 -27.26
N GLU A 232 13.17 10.12 -26.84
CA GLU A 232 14.30 9.22 -27.10
C GLU A 232 14.14 7.89 -26.34
N ALA A 233 13.66 7.94 -25.10
CA ALA A 233 13.33 6.75 -24.33
C ALA A 233 12.27 5.89 -25.03
N ILE A 234 11.24 6.49 -25.62
CA ILE A 234 10.21 5.77 -26.39
C ILE A 234 10.83 5.09 -27.63
N ILE A 235 11.70 5.77 -28.37
CA ILE A 235 12.30 5.22 -29.59
C ILE A 235 13.34 4.15 -29.26
N GLN A 236 14.28 4.43 -28.38
CA GLN A 236 15.39 3.53 -28.05
C GLN A 236 14.97 2.37 -27.13
N LEU A 237 13.96 2.57 -26.28
CA LEU A 237 13.52 1.63 -25.27
C LEU A 237 12.10 1.08 -25.52
N SER A 238 11.56 1.24 -26.73
CA SER A 238 10.18 0.83 -27.07
C SER A 238 9.85 -0.59 -26.63
N LYS A 239 10.75 -1.55 -26.83
CA LYS A 239 10.57 -2.95 -26.39
C LYS A 239 10.46 -3.06 -24.86
N SER A 240 11.32 -2.35 -24.12
CA SER A 240 11.29 -2.33 -22.66
C SER A 240 10.01 -1.69 -22.13
N VAL A 241 9.57 -0.58 -22.75
CA VAL A 241 8.31 0.10 -22.40
C VAL A 241 7.10 -0.82 -22.61
N VAL A 242 7.01 -1.50 -23.75
CA VAL A 242 5.90 -2.43 -24.05
C VAL A 242 5.87 -3.60 -23.06
N ILE A 243 7.00 -4.25 -22.84
CA ILE A 243 7.08 -5.39 -21.90
C ILE A 243 6.73 -4.93 -20.49
N ARG A 244 7.25 -3.79 -20.05
CA ARG A 244 6.96 -3.25 -18.71
C ARG A 244 5.49 -2.90 -18.57
N SER A 245 4.87 -2.27 -19.57
CA SER A 245 3.45 -1.92 -19.55
C SER A 245 2.57 -3.19 -19.46
N ALA A 246 2.91 -4.20 -20.24
CA ALA A 246 2.22 -5.49 -20.17
C ALA A 246 2.41 -6.16 -18.80
N THR A 247 3.64 -6.21 -18.28
CA THR A 247 3.94 -6.77 -16.95
C THR A 247 3.19 -6.03 -15.85
N PHE A 248 3.12 -4.69 -15.93
CA PHE A 248 2.38 -3.84 -14.98
C PHE A 248 0.87 -4.18 -14.95
N VAL A 249 0.23 -4.28 -16.12
CA VAL A 249 -1.19 -4.68 -16.22
C VAL A 249 -1.39 -6.13 -15.75
N GLY A 250 -0.42 -6.99 -16.01
CA GLY A 250 -0.42 -8.39 -15.60
C GLY A 250 0.05 -8.65 -14.17
N SER A 251 0.42 -7.62 -13.40
CA SER A 251 0.93 -7.77 -12.03
C SER A 251 0.03 -8.59 -11.08
N PRO A 252 -1.33 -8.58 -11.18
CA PRO A 252 -2.16 -9.49 -10.42
C PRO A 252 -1.88 -10.98 -10.65
N PHE A 253 -1.23 -11.33 -11.76
CA PHE A 253 -0.86 -12.70 -12.11
C PHE A 253 0.56 -13.09 -11.67
N ASP A 254 1.25 -12.27 -10.88
CA ASP A 254 2.49 -12.67 -10.18
C ASP A 254 2.19 -13.74 -9.09
N ILE A 255 1.54 -14.79 -9.55
CA ILE A 255 1.05 -15.93 -8.77
C ILE A 255 2.21 -16.88 -8.44
N ILE A 256 3.20 -16.90 -9.32
CA ILE A 256 4.29 -17.87 -9.31
C ILE A 256 5.07 -17.77 -8.01
N ARG A 257 5.29 -16.56 -7.50
CA ARG A 257 5.99 -16.37 -6.24
C ARG A 257 5.27 -17.02 -5.05
N ALA A 258 3.95 -16.85 -4.95
CA ALA A 258 3.20 -17.37 -3.81
C ALA A 258 2.96 -18.89 -3.84
N ILE A 259 2.92 -19.49 -5.04
CA ILE A 259 2.60 -20.92 -5.22
C ILE A 259 3.87 -21.76 -5.31
N LEU A 260 4.92 -21.27 -5.96
CA LEU A 260 6.13 -22.05 -6.24
C LEU A 260 7.26 -21.87 -5.22
N VAL A 261 7.18 -20.91 -4.31
CA VAL A 261 8.18 -20.77 -3.23
C VAL A 261 8.45 -22.08 -2.48
N PRO A 262 7.46 -22.95 -2.19
CA PRO A 262 7.72 -24.25 -1.60
C PRO A 262 8.54 -25.21 -2.47
N LEU A 263 8.61 -24.96 -3.79
CA LEU A 263 9.33 -25.77 -4.78
C LEU A 263 10.66 -25.14 -5.23
N GLY A 264 10.97 -23.94 -4.72
CA GLY A 264 12.12 -23.14 -5.10
C GLY A 264 11.69 -21.72 -5.53
N GLU A 265 12.55 -20.70 -5.27
CA GLU A 265 12.22 -19.34 -5.70
C GLU A 265 12.19 -19.25 -7.23
N PRO A 266 11.07 -18.81 -7.83
CA PRO A 266 10.98 -18.64 -9.27
C PRO A 266 11.91 -17.49 -9.72
N SER A 267 12.54 -17.66 -10.88
CA SER A 267 13.38 -16.61 -11.45
C SER A 267 12.55 -15.35 -11.75
N ASP A 268 13.14 -14.17 -11.53
CA ASP A 268 12.49 -12.90 -11.85
C ASP A 268 12.08 -12.80 -13.33
N SER A 269 12.87 -13.39 -14.23
CA SER A 269 12.54 -13.47 -15.66
C SER A 269 11.28 -14.29 -15.94
N GLY A 270 11.09 -15.41 -15.26
CA GLY A 270 9.88 -16.23 -15.38
C GLY A 270 8.64 -15.53 -14.88
N ARG A 271 8.73 -14.82 -13.74
CA ARG A 271 7.65 -14.00 -13.17
C ARG A 271 7.24 -12.88 -14.12
N VAL A 272 8.22 -12.11 -14.61
CA VAL A 272 8.01 -11.02 -15.58
C VAL A 272 7.39 -11.56 -16.88
N ALA A 273 7.89 -12.67 -17.42
CA ALA A 273 7.37 -13.26 -18.65
C ALA A 273 5.90 -13.69 -18.50
N PHE A 274 5.57 -14.41 -17.42
CA PHE A 274 4.19 -14.87 -17.18
C PHE A 274 3.22 -13.69 -16.99
N ALA A 275 3.54 -12.75 -16.10
CA ALA A 275 2.73 -11.57 -15.90
C ALA A 275 2.62 -10.73 -17.18
N GLY A 276 3.73 -10.60 -17.94
CA GLY A 276 3.76 -9.88 -19.21
C GLY A 276 2.82 -10.49 -20.26
N VAL A 277 2.80 -11.81 -20.38
CA VAL A 277 1.86 -12.53 -21.29
C VAL A 277 0.41 -12.28 -20.86
N CYS A 278 0.10 -12.45 -19.56
CA CYS A 278 -1.25 -12.19 -19.05
C CYS A 278 -1.67 -10.74 -19.31
N GLY A 279 -0.78 -9.78 -19.05
CA GLY A 279 -1.06 -8.36 -19.30
C GLY A 279 -1.23 -8.03 -20.77
N ALA A 280 -0.43 -8.64 -21.68
CA ALA A 280 -0.58 -8.46 -23.12
C ALA A 280 -1.94 -8.99 -23.61
N VAL A 281 -2.38 -10.15 -23.12
CA VAL A 281 -3.72 -10.70 -23.39
C VAL A 281 -4.80 -9.74 -22.89
N GLY A 282 -4.63 -9.20 -21.66
CA GLY A 282 -5.55 -8.20 -21.10
C GLY A 282 -5.64 -6.92 -21.94
N ILE A 283 -4.50 -6.36 -22.36
CA ILE A 283 -4.44 -5.16 -23.22
C ILE A 283 -5.09 -5.45 -24.58
N GLY A 284 -4.83 -6.61 -25.18
CA GLY A 284 -5.50 -7.04 -26.42
C GLY A 284 -7.02 -7.13 -26.24
N GLY A 285 -7.48 -7.73 -25.12
CA GLY A 285 -8.89 -7.75 -24.74
C GLY A 285 -9.50 -6.37 -24.54
N PHE A 286 -8.76 -5.43 -23.93
CA PHE A 286 -9.16 -4.04 -23.80
C PHE A 286 -9.33 -3.37 -25.17
N ILE A 287 -8.33 -3.47 -26.06
CA ILE A 287 -8.38 -2.87 -27.40
C ILE A 287 -9.60 -3.40 -28.16
N TRP A 288 -9.81 -4.71 -28.13
CA TRP A 288 -10.98 -5.33 -28.74
C TRP A 288 -12.30 -4.79 -28.16
N SER A 289 -12.39 -4.71 -26.83
CA SER A 289 -13.58 -4.18 -26.14
C SER A 289 -13.85 -2.71 -26.48
N ALA A 290 -12.79 -1.89 -26.59
CA ALA A 290 -12.90 -0.50 -26.98
C ALA A 290 -13.42 -0.36 -28.43
N ILE A 291 -12.89 -1.17 -29.37
CA ILE A 291 -13.38 -1.21 -30.75
C ILE A 291 -14.87 -1.61 -30.78
N LEU A 292 -15.26 -2.66 -30.07
CA LEU A 292 -16.65 -3.09 -29.99
C LEU A 292 -17.56 -2.02 -29.40
N LEU A 293 -17.12 -1.35 -28.34
CA LEU A 293 -17.85 -0.27 -27.66
C LEU A 293 -18.14 0.91 -28.61
N TRP A 294 -17.16 1.34 -29.40
CA TRP A 294 -17.30 2.45 -30.32
C TRP A 294 -18.08 2.07 -31.58
N ARG A 295 -17.91 0.85 -32.11
CA ARG A 295 -18.64 0.37 -33.32
C ARG A 295 -20.10 0.06 -33.04
N ASN A 296 -20.43 -0.44 -31.83
CA ASN A 296 -21.77 -0.92 -31.47
C ASN A 296 -22.32 -0.19 -30.25
N ARG A 297 -22.16 1.13 -30.21
CA ARG A 297 -22.44 1.98 -29.07
C ARG A 297 -23.79 1.73 -28.41
N ASP A 298 -24.87 1.59 -29.19
CA ASP A 298 -26.24 1.44 -28.70
C ASP A 298 -26.50 0.09 -28.03
N ARG A 299 -25.56 -0.87 -28.14
CA ARG A 299 -25.65 -2.18 -27.48
C ARG A 299 -25.09 -2.17 -26.05
N TYR A 300 -24.31 -1.15 -25.70
CA TYR A 300 -23.61 -1.08 -24.43
C TYR A 300 -24.23 -0.02 -23.53
N THR A 301 -24.20 -0.29 -22.23
CA THR A 301 -24.68 0.66 -21.23
C THR A 301 -23.61 1.66 -20.88
N ARG A 302 -24.01 2.79 -20.27
CA ARG A 302 -23.10 3.82 -19.77
C ARG A 302 -22.10 3.25 -18.76
N GLY A 303 -22.56 2.35 -17.88
CA GLY A 303 -21.69 1.66 -16.92
C GLY A 303 -20.61 0.80 -17.61
N GLN A 304 -21.00 0.00 -18.63
CA GLN A 304 -20.02 -0.78 -19.40
C GLN A 304 -19.03 0.12 -20.13
N ALA A 305 -19.49 1.24 -20.68
CA ALA A 305 -18.58 2.21 -21.29
C ALA A 305 -17.60 2.81 -20.26
N ALA A 306 -18.08 3.19 -19.08
CA ALA A 306 -17.21 3.69 -18.01
C ALA A 306 -16.14 2.65 -17.59
N LEU A 307 -16.48 1.36 -17.54
CA LEU A 307 -15.51 0.29 -17.24
C LEU A 307 -14.39 0.22 -18.30
N ILE A 308 -14.71 0.35 -19.59
CA ILE A 308 -13.67 0.39 -20.64
C ILE A 308 -12.82 1.66 -20.53
N HIS A 309 -13.40 2.80 -20.16
CA HIS A 309 -12.64 4.03 -19.98
C HIS A 309 -11.72 3.96 -18.75
N ILE A 310 -12.14 3.32 -17.65
CA ILE A 310 -11.24 3.07 -16.49
C ILE A 310 -10.15 2.07 -16.84
N ALA A 311 -10.44 1.03 -17.62
CA ALA A 311 -9.40 0.12 -18.12
C ALA A 311 -8.39 0.86 -19.00
N GLY A 312 -8.86 1.76 -19.88
CA GLY A 312 -8.03 2.65 -20.70
C GLY A 312 -7.14 3.57 -19.85
N PHE A 313 -7.69 4.14 -18.77
CA PHE A 313 -6.93 4.91 -17.79
C PHE A 313 -5.75 4.10 -17.22
N VAL A 314 -5.98 2.83 -16.85
CA VAL A 314 -4.91 1.96 -16.35
C VAL A 314 -3.88 1.64 -17.42
N VAL A 315 -4.29 1.36 -18.68
CA VAL A 315 -3.36 1.10 -19.78
C VAL A 315 -2.48 2.33 -20.04
N LEU A 316 -3.06 3.53 -20.09
CA LEU A 316 -2.31 4.77 -20.23
C LEU A 316 -1.34 4.99 -19.06
N THR A 317 -1.78 4.69 -17.83
CA THR A 317 -0.92 4.70 -16.64
C THR A 317 0.26 3.73 -16.79
N ALA A 318 0.00 2.51 -17.27
CA ALA A 318 1.04 1.50 -17.50
C ALA A 318 2.09 1.98 -18.52
N VAL A 319 1.65 2.66 -19.59
CA VAL A 319 2.55 3.26 -20.58
C VAL A 319 3.39 4.37 -19.94
N LEU A 320 2.79 5.28 -19.16
CA LEU A 320 3.54 6.32 -18.44
C LEU A 320 4.60 5.74 -17.50
N VAL A 321 4.23 4.72 -16.72
CA VAL A 321 5.19 4.02 -15.84
C VAL A 321 6.26 3.29 -16.67
N GLY A 322 5.86 2.72 -17.81
CA GLY A 322 6.78 2.09 -18.74
C GLY A 322 7.85 3.05 -19.25
N VAL A 323 7.44 4.25 -19.67
CA VAL A 323 8.34 5.32 -20.14
C VAL A 323 9.21 5.85 -18.98
N GLY A 324 8.60 6.28 -17.89
CA GLY A 324 9.31 6.90 -16.77
C GLY A 324 10.29 5.97 -16.04
N ARG A 325 10.14 4.65 -16.21
CA ARG A 325 10.97 3.63 -15.54
C ARG A 325 11.66 2.68 -16.53
N ALA A 326 11.80 3.09 -17.79
CA ALA A 326 12.33 2.25 -18.85
C ALA A 326 13.75 1.70 -18.57
N ASN A 327 14.56 2.45 -17.82
CA ASN A 327 15.94 2.11 -17.45
C ASN A 327 16.07 1.26 -16.18
N LEU A 328 14.95 0.98 -15.48
CA LEU A 328 14.98 0.17 -14.25
C LEU A 328 14.77 -1.32 -14.57
N PRO A 329 15.15 -2.24 -13.66
CA PRO A 329 14.87 -3.66 -13.83
C PRO A 329 13.39 -3.94 -14.07
N LEU A 330 13.07 -4.84 -15.03
CA LEU A 330 11.68 -5.14 -15.41
C LEU A 330 10.84 -5.71 -14.26
N VAL A 331 11.47 -6.44 -13.33
CA VAL A 331 10.81 -7.02 -12.15
C VAL A 331 10.15 -5.96 -11.26
N GLY A 332 10.66 -4.72 -11.27
CA GLY A 332 10.04 -3.60 -10.55
C GLY A 332 8.61 -3.25 -11.04
N ALA A 333 8.18 -3.76 -12.21
CA ALA A 333 6.79 -3.65 -12.63
C ALA A 333 5.84 -4.58 -11.85
N LEU A 334 6.39 -5.54 -11.09
CA LEU A 334 5.67 -6.47 -10.22
C LEU A 334 5.64 -6.02 -8.74
N ASP A 335 6.18 -4.83 -8.42
CA ASP A 335 6.10 -4.28 -7.07
C ASP A 335 4.65 -4.29 -6.58
N SER A 336 4.43 -4.66 -5.31
CA SER A 336 3.10 -4.85 -4.74
C SER A 336 2.24 -3.58 -4.79
N ARG A 337 2.86 -2.38 -4.79
CA ARG A 337 2.19 -1.10 -4.98
C ARG A 337 1.51 -0.94 -6.34
N TYR A 338 1.96 -1.66 -7.37
CA TYR A 338 1.34 -1.63 -8.71
C TYR A 338 0.20 -2.63 -8.87
N ALA A 339 0.05 -3.58 -7.96
CA ALA A 339 -0.99 -4.59 -8.05
C ALA A 339 -2.42 -4.00 -8.04
N THR A 340 -2.66 -2.89 -7.32
CA THR A 340 -3.95 -2.18 -7.33
C THR A 340 -4.36 -1.75 -8.75
N HIS A 341 -3.40 -1.24 -9.54
CA HIS A 341 -3.63 -0.83 -10.92
C HIS A 341 -4.10 -2.01 -11.78
N GLY A 342 -3.38 -3.13 -11.66
CA GLY A 342 -3.74 -4.36 -12.36
C GLY A 342 -5.11 -4.89 -11.91
N PHE A 343 -5.41 -4.91 -10.61
CA PHE A 343 -6.72 -5.35 -10.10
C PHE A 343 -7.86 -4.48 -10.62
N VAL A 344 -7.72 -3.16 -10.60
CA VAL A 344 -8.73 -2.24 -11.16
C VAL A 344 -8.94 -2.52 -12.65
N PHE A 345 -7.87 -2.73 -13.42
CA PHE A 345 -7.96 -3.08 -14.83
C PHE A 345 -8.75 -4.37 -15.05
N TRP A 346 -8.36 -5.44 -14.35
CA TRP A 346 -8.98 -6.75 -14.55
C TRP A 346 -10.42 -6.81 -14.05
N VAL A 347 -10.75 -6.10 -12.96
CA VAL A 347 -12.13 -5.93 -12.50
C VAL A 347 -12.95 -5.18 -13.55
N ALA A 348 -12.41 -4.11 -14.14
CA ALA A 348 -13.10 -3.33 -15.16
C ALA A 348 -13.38 -4.15 -16.44
N ILE A 349 -12.39 -4.86 -16.96
CA ILE A 349 -12.54 -5.73 -18.15
C ILE A 349 -13.52 -6.88 -17.86
N SER A 350 -13.37 -7.56 -16.72
CA SER A 350 -14.29 -8.64 -16.33
C SER A 350 -15.72 -8.13 -16.15
N GLY A 351 -15.87 -6.93 -15.54
CA GLY A 351 -17.15 -6.28 -15.35
C GLY A 351 -17.85 -5.93 -16.68
N PHE A 352 -17.08 -5.49 -17.69
CA PHE A 352 -17.61 -5.23 -19.03
C PHE A 352 -18.26 -6.47 -19.65
N TYR A 353 -17.66 -7.63 -19.49
CA TYR A 353 -18.17 -8.90 -20.02
C TYR A 353 -19.13 -9.63 -19.08
N TRP A 354 -19.28 -9.20 -17.83
CA TRP A 354 -19.98 -9.91 -16.77
C TRP A 354 -21.40 -10.34 -17.18
N CYS A 355 -22.23 -9.38 -17.57
CA CYS A 355 -23.62 -9.68 -17.96
C CYS A 355 -23.73 -10.45 -19.29
N ALA A 356 -22.73 -10.32 -20.18
CA ALA A 356 -22.69 -11.08 -21.41
C ALA A 356 -22.33 -12.54 -21.16
N LEU A 357 -21.37 -12.81 -20.27
CA LEU A 357 -20.96 -14.14 -19.87
C LEU A 357 -22.12 -14.87 -19.16
N GLU A 358 -22.77 -14.20 -18.19
CA GLU A 358 -23.94 -14.76 -17.48
C GLU A 358 -25.02 -15.21 -18.47
N ARG A 359 -25.38 -14.33 -19.41
CA ARG A 359 -26.42 -14.66 -20.41
C ARG A 359 -26.01 -15.79 -21.35
N ARG A 360 -24.75 -15.81 -21.82
CA ARG A 360 -24.26 -16.87 -22.71
C ARG A 360 -24.26 -18.24 -22.03
N LEU A 361 -23.85 -18.29 -20.78
CA LEU A 361 -23.84 -19.52 -20.01
C LEU A 361 -25.25 -20.00 -19.67
N ALA A 362 -26.16 -19.07 -19.33
CA ALA A 362 -27.58 -19.40 -19.10
C ALA A 362 -28.29 -19.92 -20.36
N ALA A 363 -27.84 -19.53 -21.56
CA ALA A 363 -28.38 -20.04 -22.83
C ALA A 363 -28.03 -21.50 -23.11
N LEU A 364 -26.97 -22.05 -22.51
CA LEU A 364 -26.62 -23.46 -22.63
C LEU A 364 -27.60 -24.36 -21.85
N SER A 365 -27.94 -23.97 -20.64
CA SER A 365 -28.95 -24.52 -19.74
C SER A 365 -28.99 -23.61 -18.50
N VAL A 366 -30.17 -23.31 -17.98
CA VAL A 366 -30.28 -22.41 -16.80
C VAL A 366 -29.49 -22.95 -15.60
N HIS A 367 -29.53 -24.24 -15.34
CA HIS A 367 -28.83 -24.89 -14.22
C HIS A 367 -27.33 -25.01 -14.48
N TRP A 368 -26.92 -25.61 -15.59
CA TRP A 368 -25.51 -25.83 -15.91
C TRP A 368 -24.78 -24.50 -16.17
N GLY A 369 -25.47 -23.53 -16.77
CA GLY A 369 -24.92 -22.20 -16.97
C GLY A 369 -24.61 -21.46 -15.67
N GLN A 370 -25.50 -21.52 -14.68
CA GLN A 370 -25.27 -20.94 -13.36
C GLN A 370 -24.14 -21.64 -12.60
N ILE A 371 -24.05 -22.97 -12.71
CA ILE A 371 -22.97 -23.75 -12.10
C ILE A 371 -21.62 -23.35 -12.73
N ALA A 372 -21.53 -23.33 -14.06
CA ALA A 372 -20.30 -22.98 -14.78
C ALA A 372 -19.86 -21.53 -14.46
N PHE A 373 -20.81 -20.57 -14.45
CA PHE A 373 -20.54 -19.19 -14.10
C PHE A 373 -20.01 -19.06 -12.66
N SER A 374 -20.69 -19.74 -11.72
CA SER A 374 -20.27 -19.74 -10.32
C SER A 374 -18.90 -20.39 -10.13
N ALA A 375 -18.61 -21.47 -10.85
CA ALA A 375 -17.33 -22.16 -10.80
C ALA A 375 -16.18 -21.28 -11.31
N ILE A 376 -16.36 -20.53 -12.41
CA ILE A 376 -15.37 -19.59 -12.93
C ILE A 376 -15.07 -18.51 -11.89
N VAL A 377 -16.10 -17.88 -11.33
CA VAL A 377 -15.92 -16.80 -10.32
C VAL A 377 -15.26 -17.35 -9.05
N LEU A 378 -15.71 -18.53 -8.58
CA LEU A 378 -15.12 -19.19 -7.42
C LEU A 378 -13.64 -19.55 -7.64
N SER A 379 -13.26 -19.99 -8.84
CA SER A 379 -11.86 -20.29 -9.16
C SER A 379 -10.97 -19.05 -9.07
N VAL A 380 -11.46 -17.90 -9.51
CA VAL A 380 -10.74 -16.62 -9.36
C VAL A 380 -10.57 -16.25 -7.88
N ILE A 381 -11.67 -16.28 -7.10
CA ILE A 381 -11.62 -15.96 -5.67
C ILE A 381 -10.71 -16.94 -4.92
N LEU A 382 -10.78 -18.23 -5.23
CA LEU A 382 -9.92 -19.27 -4.66
C LEU A 382 -8.44 -18.99 -4.97
N GLY A 383 -8.12 -18.64 -6.22
CA GLY A 383 -6.76 -18.27 -6.62
C GLY A 383 -6.22 -17.08 -5.82
N LEU A 384 -7.05 -16.08 -5.49
CA LEU A 384 -6.68 -14.98 -4.61
C LEU A 384 -6.51 -15.44 -3.16
N ALA A 385 -7.39 -16.32 -2.66
CA ALA A 385 -7.33 -16.84 -1.29
C ALA A 385 -6.06 -17.69 -1.06
N MET A 386 -5.65 -18.48 -2.03
CA MET A 386 -4.44 -19.33 -1.94
C MET A 386 -3.14 -18.53 -1.76
N ARG A 387 -3.13 -17.23 -2.07
CA ARG A 387 -1.96 -16.36 -1.90
C ARG A 387 -1.85 -15.77 -0.49
N GLN A 388 -2.94 -15.71 0.26
CA GLN A 388 -2.99 -15.06 1.57
C GLN A 388 -1.98 -15.65 2.58
N PRO A 389 -1.77 -16.97 2.67
CA PRO A 389 -0.80 -17.56 3.61
C PRO A 389 0.65 -17.09 3.37
N TYR A 390 1.05 -16.87 2.11
CA TYR A 390 2.36 -16.32 1.78
C TYR A 390 2.51 -14.90 2.36
N TRP A 391 1.55 -14.02 2.12
CA TRP A 391 1.59 -12.65 2.59
C TRP A 391 1.45 -12.53 4.11
N LEU A 392 0.71 -13.46 4.76
CA LEU A 392 0.66 -13.55 6.21
C LEU A 392 2.02 -13.94 6.83
N ARG A 393 2.80 -14.78 6.17
CA ARG A 393 4.18 -15.08 6.61
C ARG A 393 5.08 -13.87 6.38
N PHE A 394 5.05 -13.33 5.19
CA PHE A 394 5.83 -12.15 4.83
C PHE A 394 5.56 -10.96 5.77
N SER A 395 4.30 -10.71 6.14
CA SER A 395 3.96 -9.61 7.07
C SER A 395 4.58 -9.79 8.46
N LYS A 396 4.71 -11.02 8.93
CA LYS A 396 5.37 -11.31 10.22
C LYS A 396 6.87 -11.01 10.18
N ASP A 397 7.55 -11.40 9.10
CA ASP A 397 8.98 -11.10 8.92
C ASP A 397 9.19 -9.60 8.76
N TYR A 398 8.32 -8.94 7.99
CA TYR A 398 8.32 -7.50 7.80
C TYR A 398 8.08 -6.74 9.11
N ALA A 399 7.10 -7.17 9.94
CA ALA A 399 6.85 -6.61 11.26
C ALA A 399 8.09 -6.73 12.17
N GLY A 400 8.81 -7.84 12.09
CA GLY A 400 10.10 -8.01 12.79
C GLY A 400 11.14 -6.98 12.36
N ALA A 401 11.28 -6.73 11.05
CA ALA A 401 12.18 -5.70 10.53
C ALA A 401 11.76 -4.29 10.96
N LEU A 402 10.46 -3.97 10.89
CA LEU A 402 9.93 -2.68 11.34
C LEU A 402 10.19 -2.41 12.82
N SER A 403 10.05 -3.42 13.67
CA SER A 403 10.31 -3.29 15.10
C SER A 403 11.79 -3.05 15.41
N GLN A 404 12.70 -3.62 14.63
CA GLN A 404 14.14 -3.34 14.73
C GLN A 404 14.46 -1.90 14.29
N ILE A 405 13.83 -1.41 13.22
CA ILE A 405 13.98 -0.01 12.80
C ILE A 405 13.48 0.93 13.90
N GLN A 406 12.32 0.66 14.49
CA GLN A 406 11.81 1.44 15.60
C GLN A 406 12.80 1.50 16.77
N ALA A 407 13.34 0.35 17.16
CA ALA A 407 14.32 0.28 18.24
C ALA A 407 15.59 1.10 17.91
N ALA A 408 16.08 1.03 16.68
CA ALA A 408 17.26 1.79 16.24
C ALA A 408 16.98 3.30 16.23
N VAL A 409 15.83 3.72 15.68
CA VAL A 409 15.41 5.13 15.64
C VAL A 409 15.19 5.70 17.03
N VAL A 410 14.52 4.98 17.92
CA VAL A 410 14.25 5.44 19.30
C VAL A 410 15.52 5.52 20.13
N SER A 411 16.43 4.56 19.97
CA SER A 411 17.72 4.53 20.68
C SER A 411 18.79 5.43 20.05
N ASP A 412 18.47 6.11 18.96
CA ASP A 412 19.39 7.01 18.25
C ASP A 412 20.67 6.33 17.73
N VAL A 413 20.56 5.09 17.29
CA VAL A 413 21.66 4.30 16.72
C VAL A 413 21.48 4.15 15.21
N PHE A 414 22.51 4.48 14.45
CA PHE A 414 22.46 4.36 12.99
C PHE A 414 23.03 3.02 12.53
N ASP A 415 22.15 2.05 12.37
CA ASP A 415 22.44 0.74 11.79
C ASP A 415 21.98 0.72 10.33
N GLU A 416 22.86 1.09 9.40
CA GLU A 416 22.52 1.29 7.98
C GLU A 416 21.76 0.12 7.35
N PRO A 417 22.13 -1.17 7.53
CA PRO A 417 21.36 -2.29 7.00
C PRO A 417 19.91 -2.32 7.47
N VAL A 418 19.65 -1.92 8.74
CA VAL A 418 18.31 -1.87 9.32
C VAL A 418 17.55 -0.65 8.84
N TRP A 419 18.18 0.52 8.81
CA TRP A 419 17.53 1.76 8.36
C TRP A 419 17.13 1.70 6.88
N ARG A 420 17.86 0.93 6.05
CA ARG A 420 17.49 0.71 4.63
C ARG A 420 16.14 0.03 4.44
N TRP A 421 15.64 -0.73 5.39
CA TRP A 421 14.29 -1.26 5.34
C TRP A 421 13.21 -0.18 5.39
N SER A 422 13.48 0.94 6.09
CA SER A 422 12.58 2.08 6.15
C SER A 422 12.74 3.03 4.95
N TYR A 423 13.99 3.21 4.47
CA TYR A 423 14.30 4.05 3.31
C TYR A 423 15.42 3.43 2.47
N PRO A 424 15.12 2.59 1.49
CA PRO A 424 16.10 1.81 0.71
C PRO A 424 17.25 2.59 0.07
N PRO A 425 17.04 3.84 -0.46
CA PRO A 425 18.15 4.58 -1.08
C PRO A 425 19.30 4.88 -0.14
N SER A 426 19.03 5.32 1.08
CA SER A 426 20.03 5.55 2.14
C SER A 426 19.37 5.98 3.45
N GLY A 427 19.55 5.19 4.51
CA GLY A 427 19.06 5.55 5.84
C GLY A 427 19.62 6.88 6.36
N ALA A 428 20.84 7.28 5.97
CA ALA A 428 21.46 8.54 6.41
C ALA A 428 20.67 9.78 5.96
N LYS A 429 19.99 9.73 4.83
CA LYS A 429 19.19 10.85 4.31
C LYS A 429 18.01 11.24 5.20
N ILE A 430 17.50 10.32 6.00
CA ILE A 430 16.30 10.54 6.82
C ILE A 430 16.61 10.85 8.29
N LEU A 431 17.88 10.96 8.68
CA LEU A 431 18.28 11.26 10.06
C LEU A 431 17.72 12.59 10.56
N GLY A 432 17.79 13.65 9.73
CA GLY A 432 17.24 14.95 10.09
C GLY A 432 15.72 14.93 10.30
N ALA A 433 14.98 14.10 9.52
CA ALA A 433 13.56 13.92 9.75
C ALA A 433 13.28 13.14 11.04
N ALA A 434 14.07 12.12 11.37
CA ALA A 434 13.95 11.38 12.62
C ALA A 434 14.20 12.29 13.85
N ASP A 435 15.19 13.19 13.77
CA ASP A 435 15.46 14.18 14.82
C ASP A 435 14.29 15.14 15.01
N TYR A 436 13.73 15.64 13.89
CA TYR A 436 12.56 16.50 13.94
C TYR A 436 11.36 15.82 14.62
N LEU A 437 11.08 14.55 14.24
CA LEU A 437 10.00 13.77 14.86
C LEU A 437 10.21 13.60 16.36
N ARG A 438 11.45 13.31 16.78
CA ARG A 438 11.82 13.17 18.20
C ARG A 438 11.60 14.45 18.98
N GLN A 439 12.15 15.58 18.48
CA GLN A 439 12.07 16.89 19.13
C GLN A 439 10.62 17.40 19.28
N ASN A 440 9.75 17.04 18.33
CA ASN A 440 8.37 17.47 18.33
C ASN A 440 7.38 16.42 18.88
N HIS A 441 7.87 15.32 19.46
CA HIS A 441 7.03 14.23 19.98
C HIS A 441 6.00 13.71 18.96
N LEU A 442 6.45 13.45 17.72
CA LEU A 442 5.61 12.97 16.63
C LEU A 442 5.92 11.50 16.31
N SER A 443 5.01 10.85 15.58
CA SER A 443 5.18 9.48 15.10
C SER A 443 5.39 8.50 16.25
N VAL A 444 6.40 7.64 16.21
CA VAL A 444 6.74 6.69 17.28
C VAL A 444 7.05 7.38 18.62
N PHE A 445 7.52 8.62 18.59
CA PHE A 445 7.87 9.38 19.79
C PHE A 445 6.66 9.89 20.59
N THR A 446 5.44 9.59 20.15
CA THR A 446 4.21 9.73 20.94
C THR A 446 4.00 8.59 21.95
N GLU A 447 4.69 7.47 21.75
CA GLU A 447 4.56 6.30 22.62
C GLU A 447 5.30 6.53 23.94
N ALA A 448 4.63 6.25 25.08
CA ALA A 448 5.17 6.52 26.41
C ALA A 448 6.55 5.88 26.65
N TRP A 449 6.75 4.64 26.16
CA TRP A 449 8.00 3.91 26.34
C TRP A 449 9.22 4.56 25.68
N THR A 450 9.02 5.39 24.66
CA THR A 450 10.13 6.11 23.98
C THR A 450 10.73 7.21 24.86
N THR A 451 9.98 7.68 25.86
CA THR A 451 10.42 8.73 26.79
C THR A 451 11.23 8.19 27.97
N TRP A 452 11.37 6.86 28.09
CA TRP A 452 12.05 6.26 29.23
C TRP A 452 13.57 6.26 29.08
N VAL A 453 14.09 6.23 27.86
CA VAL A 453 15.53 6.27 27.60
C VAL A 453 16.14 7.53 28.22
N GLY A 454 17.24 7.35 28.99
CA GLY A 454 17.93 8.38 29.73
C GLY A 454 17.38 8.66 31.14
N ARG A 455 16.21 8.14 31.49
CA ARG A 455 15.63 8.29 32.83
C ARG A 455 16.17 7.26 33.83
N SER A 456 16.12 7.58 35.13
CA SER A 456 16.34 6.59 36.20
C SER A 456 15.19 5.59 36.20
N VAL A 457 15.50 4.32 36.47
CA VAL A 457 14.50 3.27 36.67
C VAL A 457 13.71 3.51 37.94
N GLU A 458 14.33 4.17 38.93
CA GLU A 458 13.72 4.48 40.21
C GLU A 458 12.56 5.47 40.03
N GLY A 459 11.42 5.13 40.64
CA GLY A 459 10.19 5.92 40.49
C GLY A 459 9.36 5.59 39.23
N LEU A 460 9.94 4.89 38.23
CA LEU A 460 9.20 4.39 37.07
C LEU A 460 8.80 2.92 37.28
N PHE A 461 9.72 2.10 37.76
CA PHE A 461 9.56 0.65 37.84
C PHE A 461 10.10 0.09 39.15
N ALA A 462 9.51 -1.02 39.59
CA ALA A 462 9.99 -1.84 40.68
C ALA A 462 10.64 -3.12 40.14
N VAL A 463 11.78 -3.53 40.70
CA VAL A 463 12.40 -4.81 40.31
C VAL A 463 11.72 -5.92 41.09
N ASP A 464 11.10 -6.89 40.39
CA ASP A 464 10.47 -8.05 41.05
C ASP A 464 11.51 -9.08 41.45
N PRO A 465 11.64 -9.40 42.77
CA PRO A 465 12.52 -10.45 43.26
C PRO A 465 12.01 -11.87 42.96
N ALA A 466 10.71 -12.04 42.67
CA ALA A 466 10.06 -13.35 42.54
C ALA A 466 10.35 -14.08 41.21
N ARG A 467 10.97 -13.41 40.23
CA ARG A 467 11.33 -13.96 38.90
C ARG A 467 10.16 -14.64 38.18
N SER A 468 9.12 -13.88 37.88
CA SER A 468 7.94 -14.33 37.12
C SER A 468 8.23 -14.61 35.65
N CYS A 469 9.44 -14.35 35.14
CA CYS A 469 9.88 -14.59 33.79
C CYS A 469 11.06 -15.56 33.71
N THR A 470 11.31 -16.01 32.48
CA THR A 470 12.53 -16.74 32.08
C THR A 470 13.09 -16.10 30.84
N GLY A 471 14.41 -16.00 30.75
CA GLY A 471 15.05 -15.40 29.58
C GLY A 471 16.55 -15.28 29.72
N SER A 472 17.15 -14.71 28.68
CA SER A 472 18.60 -14.49 28.60
C SER A 472 18.92 -13.23 27.83
N PHE A 473 20.05 -12.60 28.18
CA PHE A 473 20.72 -11.57 27.39
C PHE A 473 21.88 -12.23 26.65
N ASP A 474 21.73 -12.49 25.34
CA ASP A 474 22.62 -13.38 24.59
C ASP A 474 23.78 -12.66 23.93
N SER A 475 23.55 -11.47 23.35
CA SER A 475 24.58 -10.80 22.55
C SER A 475 24.55 -9.28 22.66
N ALA A 476 25.75 -8.68 22.52
CA ALA A 476 25.96 -7.26 22.30
C ALA A 476 27.00 -7.11 21.17
N ILE A 477 26.59 -6.57 20.04
CA ILE A 477 27.40 -6.45 18.83
C ILE A 477 27.59 -4.97 18.51
N PRO A 478 28.85 -4.47 18.34
CA PRO A 478 29.10 -3.07 18.03
C PRO A 478 28.58 -2.73 16.63
N ILE A 479 27.98 -1.55 16.50
CA ILE A 479 27.58 -0.98 15.22
C ILE A 479 28.68 -0.02 14.77
N SER A 480 29.35 -0.37 13.69
CA SER A 480 30.50 0.37 13.13
C SER A 480 30.05 1.62 12.35
N SER A 481 29.10 2.39 12.89
CA SER A 481 28.66 3.66 12.28
C SER A 481 29.47 4.82 12.83
N GLN A 482 30.01 5.67 11.95
CA GLN A 482 30.66 6.93 12.35
C GLN A 482 29.67 8.04 12.68
N ILE A 483 28.40 7.91 12.23
CA ILE A 483 27.40 8.97 12.37
C ILE A 483 26.73 8.91 13.75
N ARG A 484 26.22 7.72 14.14
CA ARG A 484 25.55 7.46 15.42
C ARG A 484 25.93 6.07 15.90
N PRO A 485 27.10 5.95 16.56
CA PRO A 485 27.59 4.66 17.02
C PRO A 485 26.71 4.09 18.13
N GLY A 486 26.77 2.79 18.29
CA GLY A 486 26.04 2.10 19.34
C GLY A 486 26.23 0.60 19.27
N TRP A 487 25.38 -0.12 19.96
CA TRP A 487 25.42 -1.56 20.06
C TRP A 487 24.06 -2.14 19.73
N ARG A 488 24.04 -3.19 18.91
CA ARG A 488 22.87 -4.05 18.77
C ARG A 488 22.92 -5.10 19.87
N VAL A 489 21.86 -5.22 20.61
CA VAL A 489 21.73 -6.16 21.73
C VAL A 489 20.56 -7.09 21.48
N SER A 490 20.69 -8.35 21.91
CA SER A 490 19.63 -9.34 21.70
C SER A 490 19.62 -10.40 22.80
N GLY A 491 18.49 -11.09 22.88
CA GLY A 491 18.26 -12.19 23.80
C GLY A 491 16.88 -12.78 23.59
N TRP A 492 16.40 -13.51 24.57
CA TRP A 492 15.03 -14.02 24.58
C TRP A 492 14.39 -13.83 25.94
N ALA A 493 13.05 -13.83 25.97
CA ALA A 493 12.28 -13.73 27.20
C ALA A 493 10.93 -14.44 27.09
N TRP A 494 10.47 -14.99 28.21
CA TRP A 494 9.19 -15.64 28.34
C TRP A 494 8.50 -15.17 29.62
N ASP A 495 7.35 -14.55 29.47
CA ASP A 495 6.48 -14.18 30.59
C ASP A 495 5.68 -15.42 31.03
N ARG A 496 5.99 -15.94 32.22
CA ARG A 496 5.34 -17.12 32.75
C ARG A 496 3.89 -16.88 33.17
N LEU A 497 3.55 -15.65 33.52
CA LEU A 497 2.20 -15.28 33.91
C LEU A 497 1.28 -15.16 32.72
N ARG A 498 1.74 -14.46 31.67
CA ARG A 498 0.99 -14.29 30.42
C ARG A 498 1.08 -15.49 29.48
N GLN A 499 2.02 -16.40 29.70
CA GLN A 499 2.33 -17.48 28.77
C GLN A 499 2.62 -16.94 27.34
N SER A 500 3.39 -15.86 27.25
CA SER A 500 3.73 -15.16 26.02
C SER A 500 5.21 -14.79 25.93
N GLY A 501 5.68 -14.48 24.72
CA GLY A 501 6.98 -13.85 24.50
C GLY A 501 7.05 -12.42 25.05
N PRO A 502 8.20 -11.74 24.88
CA PRO A 502 8.41 -10.42 25.46
C PRO A 502 7.42 -9.39 24.87
N GLY A 503 6.91 -8.52 25.75
CA GLY A 503 6.30 -7.27 25.35
C GLY A 503 7.39 -6.19 25.23
N ILE A 504 7.76 -5.60 26.37
CA ILE A 504 8.81 -4.58 26.42
C ILE A 504 10.00 -5.10 27.24
N VAL A 505 11.21 -4.98 26.69
CA VAL A 505 12.46 -5.24 27.40
C VAL A 505 13.17 -3.92 27.64
N ILE A 506 13.60 -3.70 28.87
CA ILE A 506 14.28 -2.48 29.32
C ILE A 506 15.74 -2.81 29.63
N LEU A 507 16.65 -2.01 29.08
CA LEU A 507 18.10 -2.14 29.24
C LEU A 507 18.57 -1.09 30.23
N ILE A 508 19.21 -1.53 31.32
CA ILE A 508 19.59 -0.69 32.44
C ILE A 508 21.10 -0.78 32.67
N ASP A 509 21.75 0.36 32.83
CA ASP A 509 23.18 0.49 33.14
C ASP A 509 23.46 0.35 34.67
N PRO A 510 24.73 0.27 35.11
CA PRO A 510 25.07 0.19 36.53
C PRO A 510 24.64 1.41 37.35
N THR A 511 24.40 2.56 36.71
CA THR A 511 23.92 3.80 37.36
C THR A 511 22.41 3.84 37.52
N ARG A 512 21.72 2.70 37.22
CA ARG A 512 20.26 2.55 37.23
C ARG A 512 19.53 3.46 36.25
N ARG A 513 20.20 3.83 35.15
CA ARG A 513 19.57 4.56 34.02
C ARG A 513 19.12 3.59 32.93
N ILE A 514 18.00 3.89 32.34
CA ILE A 514 17.48 3.19 31.15
C ILE A 514 18.28 3.68 29.95
N VAL A 515 19.04 2.80 29.33
CA VAL A 515 19.91 3.11 28.17
C VAL A 515 19.37 2.55 26.85
N GLY A 516 18.31 1.76 26.92
CA GLY A 516 17.60 1.24 25.76
C GLY A 516 16.26 0.64 26.12
N VAL A 517 15.32 0.68 25.20
CA VAL A 517 14.00 0.05 25.31
C VAL A 517 13.71 -0.72 24.03
N VAL A 518 13.26 -1.94 24.19
CA VAL A 518 12.95 -2.86 23.11
C VAL A 518 11.47 -3.19 23.17
N ASN A 519 10.74 -2.93 22.12
CA ASN A 519 9.32 -3.28 22.00
C ASN A 519 9.12 -4.19 20.79
N ASN A 520 9.65 -5.42 20.89
CA ASN A 520 9.48 -6.42 19.83
C ASN A 520 9.54 -7.84 20.38
N ALA A 521 8.95 -8.75 19.59
CA ALA A 521 9.06 -10.19 19.79
C ALA A 521 9.44 -10.82 18.44
N ILE A 522 10.68 -11.28 18.31
CA ILE A 522 11.21 -11.93 17.10
C ILE A 522 11.21 -13.45 17.23
N GLU A 523 11.25 -14.13 16.11
CA GLU A 523 11.27 -15.60 16.09
C GLU A 523 12.60 -16.15 16.66
N SER A 524 12.51 -17.13 17.55
CA SER A 524 13.63 -17.85 18.16
C SER A 524 13.21 -19.31 18.37
N GLY A 525 13.21 -20.07 17.29
CA GLY A 525 12.71 -21.45 17.28
C GLY A 525 13.58 -22.46 18.02
N ASP A 526 14.84 -22.13 18.28
CA ASP A 526 15.80 -22.88 19.10
C ASP A 526 15.42 -22.83 20.59
N VAL A 527 14.99 -21.68 21.10
CA VAL A 527 14.53 -21.53 22.47
C VAL A 527 13.36 -22.46 22.77
N ARG A 528 12.36 -22.51 21.87
CA ARG A 528 11.21 -23.39 22.03
C ARG A 528 11.62 -24.89 22.06
N ARG A 529 12.68 -25.26 21.36
CA ARG A 529 13.21 -26.63 21.36
C ARG A 529 13.96 -26.94 22.66
N ALA A 530 14.66 -25.95 23.20
CA ALA A 530 15.46 -26.12 24.41
C ALA A 530 14.61 -26.03 25.71
N PHE A 531 13.52 -25.27 25.69
CA PHE A 531 12.65 -25.00 26.84
C PHE A 531 11.19 -25.40 26.52
N PRO A 532 10.75 -26.62 26.92
CA PRO A 532 9.41 -27.14 26.61
C PRO A 532 8.24 -26.30 27.17
N GLU A 533 8.48 -25.55 28.27
CA GLU A 533 7.51 -24.64 28.86
C GLU A 533 7.23 -23.41 27.96
N VAL A 534 8.12 -23.09 27.04
CA VAL A 534 7.98 -21.98 26.08
C VAL A 534 7.11 -22.41 24.92
N ARG A 535 5.84 -21.97 24.92
CA ARG A 535 4.84 -22.40 23.94
C ARG A 535 4.85 -21.60 22.64
N SER A 536 5.59 -20.50 22.57
CA SER A 536 5.69 -19.63 21.38
C SER A 536 7.10 -19.69 20.77
N SER A 537 7.21 -19.54 19.46
CA SER A 537 8.50 -19.31 18.78
C SER A 537 8.92 -17.82 18.82
N ARG A 538 8.00 -16.90 19.09
CA ARG A 538 8.25 -15.45 19.14
C ARG A 538 8.63 -15.03 20.56
N VAL A 539 9.82 -15.41 20.98
CA VAL A 539 10.37 -15.15 22.32
C VAL A 539 11.69 -14.38 22.28
N GLY A 540 12.29 -14.24 21.13
CA GLY A 540 13.48 -13.41 20.95
C GLY A 540 13.15 -11.92 21.04
N TRP A 541 14.14 -11.13 21.45
CA TRP A 541 14.09 -9.67 21.41
C TRP A 541 15.41 -9.12 20.86
N SER A 542 15.34 -7.96 20.18
CA SER A 542 16.52 -7.26 19.69
C SER A 542 16.31 -5.75 19.77
N GLY A 543 17.32 -5.05 20.29
CA GLY A 543 17.28 -3.61 20.48
C GLY A 543 18.64 -2.96 20.35
N TYR A 544 18.72 -1.72 20.80
CA TYR A 544 19.95 -0.91 20.64
C TYR A 544 20.26 -0.13 21.91
N VAL A 545 21.57 0.15 22.08
CA VAL A 545 22.12 1.04 23.08
C VAL A 545 23.05 2.03 22.38
N ALA A 546 22.82 3.32 22.56
CA ALA A 546 23.64 4.37 21.94
C ALA A 546 25.01 4.53 22.64
N GLY A 547 26.03 4.92 21.85
CA GLY A 547 27.36 5.22 22.34
C GLY A 547 28.14 3.99 22.79
N ASN A 548 28.89 4.12 23.89
CA ASN A 548 29.72 3.04 24.44
C ASN A 548 28.86 2.07 25.26
N LEU A 549 29.17 0.77 25.13
CA LEU A 549 28.51 -0.24 25.96
C LEU A 549 28.91 -0.02 27.43
N PRO A 550 27.94 0.08 28.35
CA PRO A 550 28.25 0.10 29.78
C PRO A 550 29.00 -1.17 30.21
N ASN A 551 29.92 -1.05 31.20
CA ASN A 551 30.70 -2.19 31.72
C ASN A 551 29.82 -3.36 32.21
N LYS A 552 28.58 -3.07 32.58
CA LYS A 552 27.56 -4.06 32.95
C LYS A 552 26.21 -3.55 32.46
N LEU A 553 25.61 -4.26 31.53
CA LEU A 553 24.28 -3.97 31.02
C LEU A 553 23.34 -5.07 31.45
N THR A 554 22.23 -4.74 32.07
CA THR A 554 21.21 -5.71 32.50
C THR A 554 19.93 -5.52 31.70
N ALA A 555 19.40 -6.64 31.21
CA ALA A 555 18.10 -6.66 30.52
C ALA A 555 16.99 -7.10 31.47
N TYR A 556 15.87 -6.42 31.41
CA TYR A 556 14.67 -6.70 32.19
C TYR A 556 13.45 -6.80 31.30
N LEU A 557 12.61 -7.80 31.55
CA LEU A 557 11.26 -7.86 30.97
C LEU A 557 10.31 -7.00 31.80
N LEU A 558 9.57 -6.10 31.16
CA LEU A 558 8.46 -5.39 31.79
C LEU A 558 7.27 -6.35 31.94
N GLU A 559 6.82 -6.57 33.13
CA GLU A 559 5.72 -7.48 33.42
C GLU A 559 4.35 -6.93 33.06
N SER A 560 3.35 -7.77 33.18
CA SER A 560 1.98 -7.46 32.76
C SER A 560 1.32 -6.33 33.55
N ASP A 561 1.79 -6.03 34.75
CA ASP A 561 1.30 -4.91 35.55
C ASP A 561 1.79 -3.54 35.05
N GLY A 562 2.73 -3.53 34.10
CA GLY A 562 3.32 -2.31 33.52
C GLY A 562 4.22 -1.55 34.51
N ARG A 563 4.59 -2.17 35.64
CA ARG A 563 5.38 -1.53 36.72
C ARG A 563 6.53 -2.38 37.25
N SER A 564 6.40 -3.70 37.17
CA SER A 564 7.41 -4.63 37.68
C SER A 564 8.39 -5.06 36.60
N LEU A 565 9.65 -5.19 36.96
CA LEU A 565 10.74 -5.61 36.08
C LEU A 565 11.30 -6.96 36.54
N CYS A 566 11.24 -7.94 35.66
CA CYS A 566 11.85 -9.24 35.86
C CYS A 566 13.21 -9.35 35.17
N ALA A 567 14.27 -9.68 35.88
CA ALA A 567 15.62 -9.75 35.36
C ALA A 567 15.82 -10.94 34.39
N LEU A 568 16.32 -10.66 33.19
CA LEU A 568 16.65 -11.65 32.16
C LEU A 568 18.14 -12.05 32.18
N GLY A 569 19.02 -11.18 32.67
CA GLY A 569 20.45 -11.40 32.75
C GLY A 569 21.24 -10.12 32.57
N ALA A 570 22.53 -10.23 32.76
CA ALA A 570 23.47 -9.13 32.61
C ALA A 570 24.67 -9.55 31.73
N ARG A 571 25.23 -8.59 31.04
CA ARG A 571 26.44 -8.76 30.21
C ARG A 571 27.42 -7.60 30.39
#